data_6e2e8c737d0de116a700b1b9e4d681f7
#
_entry.id   6e2e8c737d0de116a700b1b9e4d681f7
#
_cell.length_a   1.000
_cell.length_b   1.000
_cell.length_c   1.000
_cell.angle_alpha   90.00
_cell.angle_beta   90.00
_cell.angle_gamma   90.00
#
_symmetry.space_group_name_H-M   'P 1'
#
loop_
_entity.id
_entity.type
_entity.pdbx_description
1 polymer ?
#
loop_
_entity_poly.entity_id
_entity_poly.type
_entity_poly.pdbx_seq_one_letter_code
_entity_poly.pdbx_strand_id
1 'polypeptide(L)'
;MTSTTTPARRLIILGVALAAGAAVLGTPAAVAATPPEGAYWHTRTLMTEPHPGRFGTRAHPYSLVERFVGVRWNAPDGRAWYGGQRLGTLPKTAADRKAWRRDGSPSTWSESLDGKTVKLSTKPGRGSVSPALKGHDQFEFAGQRLTYDEVQRLPADPAQLKAWLMKAGQVGREMDLAAWVEETLPLLLHDIPAPKQVRAAAYQALLSLPGARVDGEAKDELGRSGAALVIDRPGGKAKGAPSTRVRMIVDTGRMVLLAVDQLGTSGGRASAEWSYRKTMVEVGWTDAPPAAPALS
;
A
#
# COMPACT_ATOMS: atom_id res chain seq x y z
N MET A 1 -103.44 -18.93 17.09
CA MET A 1 -102.72 -18.57 18.31
C MET A 1 -101.34 -19.18 18.22
N THR A 2 -100.48 -18.65 17.51
CA THR A 2 -99.08 -19.16 17.46
C THR A 2 -98.16 -17.97 17.35
N SER A 3 -97.39 -17.76 18.39
CA SER A 3 -96.40 -16.73 18.52
C SER A 3 -95.17 -17.16 17.82
N THR A 4 -94.74 -16.42 16.79
CA THR A 4 -93.46 -16.61 16.12
C THR A 4 -92.41 -15.66 16.66
N THR A 5 -91.41 -16.22 17.29
CA THR A 5 -90.28 -15.49 17.88
C THR A 5 -89.19 -15.37 16.79
N THR A 6 -88.84 -14.13 16.44
CA THR A 6 -87.71 -13.83 15.52
C THR A 6 -86.38 -13.74 16.29
N PRO A 7 -85.30 -14.39 15.84
CA PRO A 7 -83.97 -14.26 16.54
C PRO A 7 -83.25 -13.00 16.03
N ALA A 8 -82.75 -12.23 16.98
CA ALA A 8 -81.90 -11.06 16.73
C ALA A 8 -80.53 -11.48 16.22
N ARG A 9 -80.16 -10.92 15.04
CA ARG A 9 -78.78 -11.01 14.48
C ARG A 9 -77.87 -10.07 15.26
N ARG A 10 -76.90 -10.64 15.95
CA ARG A 10 -75.79 -9.88 16.56
C ARG A 10 -74.77 -9.54 15.45
N LEU A 11 -74.61 -8.24 15.15
CA LEU A 11 -73.48 -7.75 14.37
C LEU A 11 -72.23 -7.77 15.24
N ILE A 12 -71.22 -8.55 14.82
CA ILE A 12 -69.88 -8.52 15.37
C ILE A 12 -69.11 -7.46 14.54
N ILE A 13 -68.80 -6.32 15.13
CA ILE A 13 -67.92 -5.32 14.57
C ILE A 13 -66.48 -5.78 14.89
N LEU A 14 -65.76 -6.30 13.86
CA LEU A 14 -64.32 -6.52 13.95
C LEU A 14 -63.61 -5.16 13.87
N GLY A 15 -63.09 -4.69 14.98
CA GLY A 15 -62.17 -3.57 15.04
C GLY A 15 -60.82 -3.98 14.52
N VAL A 16 -60.43 -3.44 13.35
CA VAL A 16 -59.02 -3.56 12.84
C VAL A 16 -58.20 -2.54 13.61
N ALA A 17 -57.40 -2.98 14.55
CA ALA A 17 -56.38 -2.16 15.19
C ALA A 17 -55.18 -2.04 14.22
N LEU A 18 -54.99 -0.90 13.59
CA LEU A 18 -53.76 -0.53 12.90
C LEU A 18 -52.67 -0.32 13.98
N ALA A 19 -51.83 -1.30 14.15
CA ALA A 19 -50.54 -1.13 14.88
C ALA A 19 -49.59 -0.35 13.97
N ALA A 20 -49.46 0.95 14.21
CA ALA A 20 -48.37 1.76 13.63
C ALA A 20 -47.06 1.28 14.22
N GLY A 21 -46.39 0.36 13.54
CA GLY A 21 -45.01 -0.04 13.85
C GLY A 21 -44.09 1.14 13.60
N ALA A 22 -43.67 1.84 14.65
CA ALA A 22 -42.55 2.76 14.59
C ALA A 22 -41.30 1.91 14.27
N ALA A 23 -40.83 1.96 13.02
CA ALA A 23 -39.52 1.46 12.66
C ALA A 23 -38.50 2.31 13.41
N VAL A 24 -38.00 1.79 14.52
CA VAL A 24 -36.80 2.31 15.17
C VAL A 24 -35.68 2.07 14.18
N LEU A 25 -35.29 3.13 13.45
CA LEU A 25 -34.03 3.16 12.72
C LEU A 25 -32.93 3.05 13.75
N GLY A 26 -32.53 1.81 14.04
CA GLY A 26 -31.39 1.53 14.90
C GLY A 26 -30.19 2.29 14.34
N THR A 27 -29.66 3.25 15.07
CA THR A 27 -28.34 3.80 14.81
C THR A 27 -27.38 2.62 14.68
N PRO A 28 -26.60 2.53 13.58
CA PRO A 28 -25.62 1.45 13.47
C PRO A 28 -24.75 1.48 14.72
N ALA A 29 -24.70 0.37 15.43
CA ALA A 29 -23.86 0.22 16.60
C ALA A 29 -22.45 0.63 16.19
N ALA A 30 -21.87 1.61 16.90
CA ALA A 30 -20.51 2.02 16.66
C ALA A 30 -19.61 0.78 16.86
N VAL A 31 -19.01 0.31 15.78
CA VAL A 31 -18.06 -0.80 15.86
C VAL A 31 -16.93 -0.33 16.75
N ALA A 32 -16.74 -1.02 17.89
CA ALA A 32 -15.65 -0.72 18.80
C ALA A 32 -14.32 -0.89 18.06
N ALA A 33 -13.39 0.02 18.29
CA ALA A 33 -12.05 -0.08 17.72
C ALA A 33 -11.37 -1.38 18.19
N THR A 34 -10.72 -2.10 17.28
CA THR A 34 -9.94 -3.29 17.63
C THR A 34 -8.74 -2.84 18.46
N PRO A 35 -8.50 -3.40 19.65
CA PRO A 35 -7.31 -3.07 20.43
C PRO A 35 -6.03 -3.34 19.63
N PRO A 36 -4.95 -2.56 19.86
CA PRO A 36 -3.66 -2.84 19.24
C PRO A 36 -3.11 -4.19 19.73
N GLU A 37 -2.52 -4.95 18.79
CA GLU A 37 -1.91 -6.27 19.08
C GLU A 37 -0.45 -6.16 19.54
N GLY A 38 0.10 -4.93 19.69
CA GLY A 38 1.46 -4.64 20.13
C GLY A 38 1.69 -3.15 20.33
N ALA A 39 2.87 -2.78 20.81
CA ALA A 39 3.23 -1.40 21.09
C ALA A 39 3.37 -0.54 19.82
N TYR A 40 3.73 -1.15 18.68
CA TYR A 40 3.99 -0.45 17.42
C TYR A 40 3.50 -1.26 16.23
N TRP A 41 2.90 -0.57 15.26
CA TRP A 41 2.79 -1.08 13.90
C TRP A 41 4.12 -0.82 13.18
N HIS A 42 4.80 -1.90 12.81
CA HIS A 42 6.13 -1.86 12.22
C HIS A 42 6.10 -2.27 10.76
N THR A 43 6.84 -1.53 9.94
CA THR A 43 7.12 -1.90 8.56
C THR A 43 8.63 -1.80 8.31
N ARG A 44 9.22 -2.88 7.81
CA ARG A 44 10.60 -2.90 7.30
C ARG A 44 10.56 -3.20 5.81
N THR A 45 11.20 -2.35 5.02
CA THR A 45 11.18 -2.45 3.56
C THR A 45 12.59 -2.56 3.01
N LEU A 46 12.75 -3.34 1.96
CA LEU A 46 13.93 -3.33 1.10
C LEU A 46 13.54 -2.69 -0.21
N MET A 47 14.16 -1.57 -0.54
CA MET A 47 13.99 -0.87 -1.81
C MET A 47 15.22 -1.08 -2.67
N THR A 48 14.98 -1.25 -3.98
CA THR A 48 16.03 -1.41 -4.97
C THR A 48 15.70 -0.55 -6.17
N GLU A 49 16.60 0.35 -6.53
CA GLU A 49 16.43 1.32 -7.61
C GLU A 49 17.60 1.22 -8.58
N PRO A 50 17.35 1.10 -9.89
CA PRO A 50 18.42 1.11 -10.89
C PRO A 50 18.94 2.54 -11.11
N HIS A 51 20.23 2.67 -11.26
CA HIS A 51 20.82 3.89 -11.76
C HIS A 51 20.55 4.04 -13.26
N PRO A 52 20.27 5.27 -13.73
CA PRO A 52 19.99 5.51 -15.16
C PRO A 52 21.21 5.31 -16.05
N GLY A 53 22.42 5.50 -15.51
CA GLY A 53 23.69 5.40 -16.26
C GLY A 53 24.15 3.97 -16.53
N ARG A 54 25.06 3.87 -17.51
CA ARG A 54 25.84 2.66 -17.75
C ARG A 54 27.25 2.89 -17.23
N PHE A 55 27.80 1.90 -16.54
CA PHE A 55 29.10 1.93 -15.89
C PHE A 55 30.05 0.92 -16.53
N GLY A 56 31.32 0.97 -16.17
CA GLY A 56 32.34 0.09 -16.68
C GLY A 56 32.99 0.62 -17.99
N THR A 57 33.80 -0.23 -18.59
CA THR A 57 34.45 0.09 -19.86
C THR A 57 33.50 -0.05 -21.04
N ARG A 58 33.82 0.56 -22.16
CA ARG A 58 33.05 0.41 -23.42
C ARG A 58 32.92 -1.06 -23.84
N ALA A 59 33.92 -1.89 -23.53
CA ALA A 59 33.94 -3.32 -23.85
C ALA A 59 33.08 -4.15 -22.84
N HIS A 60 32.94 -3.69 -21.62
CA HIS A 60 32.24 -4.36 -20.56
C HIS A 60 31.27 -3.43 -19.80
N PRO A 61 30.25 -2.89 -20.49
CA PRO A 61 29.28 -2.02 -19.85
C PRO A 61 28.32 -2.81 -18.95
N TYR A 62 27.94 -2.24 -17.79
CA TYR A 62 26.97 -2.84 -16.86
C TYR A 62 26.08 -1.79 -16.21
N SER A 63 24.93 -2.22 -15.73
CA SER A 63 23.99 -1.40 -14.98
C SER A 63 24.15 -1.64 -13.47
N LEU A 64 23.90 -0.61 -12.68
CA LEU A 64 23.95 -0.65 -11.23
C LEU A 64 22.56 -0.45 -10.63
N VAL A 65 22.39 -0.95 -9.40
CA VAL A 65 21.24 -0.69 -8.55
C VAL A 65 21.72 -0.22 -7.19
N GLU A 66 21.02 0.73 -6.62
CA GLU A 66 21.17 1.10 -5.22
C GLU A 66 20.13 0.35 -4.38
N ARG A 67 20.55 -0.12 -3.21
CA ARG A 67 19.68 -0.81 -2.26
C ARG A 67 19.57 -0.01 -0.97
N PHE A 68 18.36 0.05 -0.43
CA PHE A 68 18.06 0.78 0.78
C PHE A 68 17.07 0.00 1.65
N VAL A 69 17.35 -0.07 2.96
CA VAL A 69 16.39 -0.54 3.95
C VAL A 69 15.72 0.67 4.59
N GLY A 70 14.39 0.72 4.52
CA GLY A 70 13.57 1.64 5.27
C GLY A 70 12.89 0.93 6.44
N VAL A 71 12.71 1.63 7.54
CA VAL A 71 11.95 1.14 8.70
C VAL A 71 11.02 2.24 9.20
N ARG A 72 9.84 1.83 9.63
CA ARG A 72 8.84 2.73 10.22
C ARG A 72 8.16 2.05 11.39
N TRP A 73 7.95 2.79 12.47
CA TRP A 73 7.11 2.40 13.60
C TRP A 73 6.03 3.45 13.79
N ASN A 74 4.81 3.02 14.00
CA ASN A 74 3.69 3.86 14.36
C ASN A 74 3.11 3.34 15.67
N ALA A 75 3.14 4.15 16.73
CA ALA A 75 2.47 3.83 17.97
C ALA A 75 0.96 4.14 17.86
N PRO A 76 0.09 3.49 18.67
CA PRO A 76 -1.35 3.76 18.65
C PRO A 76 -1.72 5.22 18.97
N ASP A 77 -0.87 5.93 19.71
CA ASP A 77 -1.02 7.36 19.99
C ASP A 77 -0.61 8.28 18.83
N GLY A 78 -0.31 7.72 17.64
CA GLY A 78 0.04 8.45 16.43
C GLY A 78 1.51 8.82 16.31
N ARG A 79 2.34 8.65 17.35
CA ARG A 79 3.77 8.90 17.23
C ARG A 79 4.40 7.97 16.20
N ALA A 80 5.27 8.52 15.35
CA ALA A 80 5.93 7.78 14.30
C ALA A 80 7.45 7.97 14.32
N TRP A 81 8.18 6.91 14.04
CA TRP A 81 9.63 6.89 13.85
C TRP A 81 9.95 6.39 12.46
N TYR A 82 10.91 7.04 11.84
CA TYR A 82 11.40 6.68 10.52
C TYR A 82 12.88 6.43 10.61
N GLY A 83 13.32 5.40 9.93
CA GLY A 83 14.75 5.11 9.87
C GLY A 83 15.11 4.46 8.55
N GLY A 84 16.41 4.34 8.32
CA GLY A 84 16.87 3.68 7.12
C GLY A 84 18.37 3.51 7.05
N GLN A 85 18.79 2.74 6.07
CA GLN A 85 20.18 2.44 5.80
C GLN A 85 20.39 2.18 4.31
N ARG A 86 21.38 2.84 3.71
CA ARG A 86 21.87 2.45 2.39
C ARG A 86 22.65 1.14 2.51
N LEU A 87 22.32 0.17 1.68
CA LEU A 87 23.03 -1.13 1.66
C LEU A 87 24.16 -1.16 0.64
N GLY A 88 24.37 -0.06 -0.08
CA GLY A 88 25.35 0.08 -1.13
C GLY A 88 24.80 -0.20 -2.52
N THR A 89 25.66 -0.01 -3.49
CA THR A 89 25.38 -0.11 -4.93
C THR A 89 25.97 -1.42 -5.46
N LEU A 90 25.19 -2.15 -6.26
CA LEU A 90 25.55 -3.47 -6.78
C LEU A 90 25.21 -3.56 -8.27
N PRO A 91 25.86 -4.47 -9.04
CA PRO A 91 25.42 -4.80 -10.39
C PRO A 91 23.98 -5.33 -10.43
N LYS A 92 23.17 -4.84 -11.37
CA LYS A 92 21.71 -5.08 -11.44
C LYS A 92 21.37 -6.55 -11.71
N THR A 93 22.06 -7.18 -12.65
CA THR A 93 21.78 -8.56 -13.10
C THR A 93 22.99 -9.46 -12.95
N ALA A 94 22.80 -10.76 -13.17
CA ALA A 94 23.91 -11.71 -13.22
C ALA A 94 24.90 -11.39 -14.37
N ALA A 95 24.39 -10.92 -15.51
CA ALA A 95 25.19 -10.47 -16.65
C ALA A 95 26.00 -9.22 -16.30
N ASP A 96 25.36 -8.23 -15.65
CA ASP A 96 26.04 -7.01 -15.18
C ASP A 96 27.14 -7.36 -14.14
N ARG A 97 26.87 -8.32 -13.25
CA ARG A 97 27.88 -8.80 -12.28
C ARG A 97 29.07 -9.44 -12.97
N LYS A 98 28.85 -10.20 -14.05
CA LYS A 98 29.92 -10.77 -14.84
C LYS A 98 30.76 -9.69 -15.54
N ALA A 99 30.10 -8.67 -16.10
CA ALA A 99 30.78 -7.53 -16.73
C ALA A 99 31.58 -6.71 -15.71
N TRP A 100 30.99 -6.41 -14.54
CA TRP A 100 31.64 -5.73 -13.42
C TRP A 100 32.91 -6.46 -12.93
N ARG A 101 32.86 -7.79 -12.83
CA ARG A 101 34.06 -8.58 -12.46
C ARG A 101 35.17 -8.46 -13.50
N ARG A 102 34.84 -8.42 -14.80
CA ARG A 102 35.82 -8.21 -15.87
C ARG A 102 36.40 -6.80 -15.87
N ASP A 103 35.67 -5.82 -15.34
CA ASP A 103 36.10 -4.44 -15.15
C ASP A 103 36.92 -4.24 -13.86
N GLY A 104 37.40 -5.32 -13.22
CA GLY A 104 38.21 -5.28 -11.99
C GLY A 104 37.41 -5.11 -10.70
N SER A 105 36.11 -5.26 -10.73
CA SER A 105 35.23 -5.18 -9.55
C SER A 105 35.37 -3.87 -8.76
N PRO A 106 35.27 -2.69 -9.38
CA PRO A 106 35.41 -1.42 -8.66
C PRO A 106 34.40 -1.33 -7.51
N SER A 107 34.82 -0.80 -6.37
CA SER A 107 33.98 -0.61 -5.19
C SER A 107 33.33 0.76 -5.10
N THR A 108 33.69 1.68 -6.02
CA THR A 108 33.16 3.04 -6.08
C THR A 108 32.98 3.51 -7.52
N TRP A 109 31.99 4.37 -7.74
CA TRP A 109 31.74 5.01 -9.02
C TRP A 109 31.42 6.49 -8.83
N SER A 110 31.59 7.27 -9.87
CA SER A 110 31.15 8.66 -9.92
C SER A 110 30.26 8.84 -11.14
N GLU A 111 29.10 9.44 -10.95
CA GLU A 111 28.13 9.71 -12.01
C GLU A 111 27.76 11.21 -11.96
N SER A 112 27.56 11.81 -13.11
CA SER A 112 27.04 13.18 -13.21
C SER A 112 25.52 13.10 -13.44
N LEU A 113 24.74 13.55 -12.46
CA LEU A 113 23.28 13.67 -12.54
C LEU A 113 22.92 15.14 -12.39
N ASP A 114 22.25 15.71 -13.38
CA ASP A 114 21.79 17.11 -13.37
C ASP A 114 22.91 18.12 -13.01
N GLY A 115 24.13 17.88 -13.54
CA GLY A 115 25.30 18.73 -13.27
C GLY A 115 25.95 18.53 -11.90
N LYS A 116 25.47 17.58 -11.08
CA LYS A 116 26.05 17.21 -9.79
C LYS A 116 26.77 15.88 -9.87
N THR A 117 27.96 15.78 -9.31
CA THR A 117 28.67 14.51 -9.18
C THR A 117 28.13 13.71 -8.00
N VAL A 118 27.52 12.58 -8.29
CA VAL A 118 27.07 11.59 -7.30
C VAL A 118 28.14 10.51 -7.16
N LYS A 119 28.53 10.21 -5.94
CA LYS A 119 29.45 9.10 -5.62
C LYS A 119 28.66 7.89 -5.17
N LEU A 120 28.86 6.76 -5.83
CA LEU A 120 28.27 5.48 -5.51
C LEU A 120 29.33 4.58 -4.88
N SER A 121 28.91 3.67 -3.99
CA SER A 121 29.81 2.75 -3.30
C SER A 121 29.13 1.42 -3.02
N THR A 122 29.92 0.34 -3.09
CA THR A 122 29.46 -0.99 -2.63
C THR A 122 29.32 -1.08 -1.11
N LYS A 123 29.95 -0.16 -0.35
CA LYS A 123 29.93 -0.18 1.10
C LYS A 123 28.57 0.33 1.62
N PRO A 124 27.96 -0.40 2.56
CA PRO A 124 26.78 0.11 3.25
C PRO A 124 27.06 1.40 4.03
N GLY A 125 26.07 2.27 4.08
CA GLY A 125 26.07 3.42 4.96
C GLY A 125 25.72 3.05 6.39
N ARG A 126 25.87 4.00 7.32
CA ARG A 126 25.40 3.84 8.69
C ARG A 126 23.86 3.91 8.73
N GLY A 127 23.22 2.98 9.45
CA GLY A 127 21.79 3.04 9.74
C GLY A 127 21.47 4.16 10.73
N SER A 128 20.30 4.74 10.59
CA SER A 128 19.77 5.75 11.52
C SER A 128 18.27 5.55 11.72
N VAL A 129 17.78 6.05 12.84
CA VAL A 129 16.36 6.21 13.14
C VAL A 129 16.16 7.61 13.68
N SER A 130 15.11 8.30 13.22
CA SER A 130 14.74 9.61 13.76
C SER A 130 14.07 9.46 15.12
N PRO A 131 14.14 10.46 16.02
CA PRO A 131 13.21 10.53 17.13
C PRO A 131 11.78 10.71 16.62
N ALA A 132 10.78 10.36 17.44
CA ALA A 132 9.39 10.65 17.11
C ALA A 132 9.20 12.13 16.81
N LEU A 133 8.47 12.43 15.76
CA LEU A 133 8.17 13.82 15.41
C LEU A 133 7.26 14.42 16.49
N LYS A 134 7.64 15.59 17.03
CA LYS A 134 6.83 16.31 18.02
C LYS A 134 5.54 16.84 17.38
N GLY A 135 4.42 16.74 18.11
CA GLY A 135 3.11 17.19 17.63
C GLY A 135 2.43 16.26 16.62
N HIS A 136 2.98 15.07 16.38
CA HIS A 136 2.34 14.01 15.62
C HIS A 136 1.72 13.02 16.60
N ASP A 137 0.43 13.21 16.86
CA ASP A 137 -0.43 12.39 17.71
C ASP A 137 -1.53 11.66 16.88
N GLN A 138 -1.35 11.66 15.57
CA GLN A 138 -2.30 11.12 14.60
C GLN A 138 -1.58 10.49 13.41
N PHE A 139 -2.23 9.50 12.80
CA PHE A 139 -1.76 8.87 11.57
C PHE A 139 -2.02 9.79 10.38
N GLU A 140 -1.02 10.07 9.58
CA GLU A 140 -1.20 10.75 8.29
C GLU A 140 -1.57 9.72 7.22
N PHE A 141 -2.80 9.77 6.75
CA PHE A 141 -3.29 8.90 5.68
C PHE A 141 -4.24 9.66 4.75
N ALA A 142 -4.04 9.51 3.46
CA ALA A 142 -4.87 10.13 2.44
C ALA A 142 -5.01 11.67 2.61
N GLY A 143 -3.96 12.35 3.07
CA GLY A 143 -3.99 13.78 3.36
C GLY A 143 -4.82 14.17 4.57
N GLN A 144 -5.30 13.20 5.33
CA GLN A 144 -6.04 13.39 6.59
C GLN A 144 -5.16 12.99 7.78
N ARG A 145 -5.41 13.60 8.93
CA ARG A 145 -4.84 13.22 10.22
C ARG A 145 -5.89 12.41 10.98
N LEU A 146 -5.60 11.14 11.24
CA LEU A 146 -6.53 10.19 11.84
C LEU A 146 -5.99 9.69 13.18
N THR A 147 -6.84 9.62 14.18
CA THR A 147 -6.58 8.88 15.41
C THR A 147 -6.55 7.37 15.14
N TYR A 148 -6.03 6.57 16.05
CA TYR A 148 -6.09 5.11 15.95
C TYR A 148 -7.53 4.62 15.76
N ASP A 149 -8.45 5.14 16.55
CA ASP A 149 -9.87 4.78 16.48
C ASP A 149 -10.52 5.12 15.13
N GLU A 150 -10.13 6.23 14.50
CA GLU A 150 -10.61 6.59 13.15
C GLU A 150 -10.02 5.66 12.09
N VAL A 151 -8.75 5.25 12.22
CA VAL A 151 -8.16 4.23 11.36
C VAL A 151 -8.92 2.90 11.48
N GLN A 152 -9.29 2.51 12.72
CA GLN A 152 -10.06 1.28 12.94
C GLN A 152 -11.49 1.33 12.38
N ARG A 153 -12.05 2.54 12.19
CA ARG A 153 -13.40 2.77 11.64
C ARG A 153 -13.43 3.12 10.16
N LEU A 154 -12.29 3.04 9.46
CA LEU A 154 -12.29 3.18 8.00
C LEU A 154 -13.24 2.17 7.34
N PRO A 155 -13.88 2.53 6.22
CA PRO A 155 -14.84 1.65 5.57
C PRO A 155 -14.24 0.28 5.20
N ALA A 156 -14.91 -0.80 5.61
CA ALA A 156 -14.56 -2.18 5.25
C ALA A 156 -15.26 -2.67 3.97
N ASP A 157 -16.07 -1.83 3.33
CA ASP A 157 -16.64 -2.04 2.01
C ASP A 157 -15.77 -1.37 0.93
N PRO A 158 -15.41 -2.06 -0.17
CA PRO A 158 -14.51 -1.52 -1.18
C PRO A 158 -15.02 -0.25 -1.86
N ALA A 159 -16.32 -0.14 -2.14
CA ALA A 159 -16.90 1.02 -2.81
C ALA A 159 -16.96 2.23 -1.87
N GLN A 160 -17.35 2.01 -0.62
CA GLN A 160 -17.36 3.05 0.41
C GLN A 160 -15.94 3.54 0.73
N LEU A 161 -14.95 2.63 0.78
CA LEU A 161 -13.56 2.99 1.00
C LEU A 161 -13.02 3.87 -0.15
N LYS A 162 -13.32 3.52 -1.41
CA LYS A 162 -12.98 4.36 -2.56
C LYS A 162 -13.64 5.73 -2.47
N ALA A 163 -14.94 5.78 -2.16
CA ALA A 163 -15.66 7.04 -2.02
C ALA A 163 -15.08 7.91 -0.89
N TRP A 164 -14.71 7.31 0.23
CA TRP A 164 -14.05 8.00 1.33
C TRP A 164 -12.70 8.58 0.89
N LEU A 165 -11.87 7.80 0.20
CA LEU A 165 -10.59 8.26 -0.34
C LEU A 165 -10.78 9.40 -1.33
N MET A 166 -11.69 9.27 -2.31
CA MET A 166 -11.95 10.32 -3.27
C MET A 166 -12.37 11.64 -2.59
N LYS A 167 -13.22 11.57 -1.57
CA LYS A 167 -13.62 12.73 -0.77
C LYS A 167 -12.41 13.34 -0.03
N ALA A 168 -11.55 12.53 0.55
CA ALA A 168 -10.35 12.98 1.24
C ALA A 168 -9.36 13.68 0.28
N GLY A 169 -9.19 13.14 -0.95
CA GLY A 169 -8.29 13.68 -1.98
C GLY A 169 -8.76 14.99 -2.62
N GLN A 170 -10.07 15.30 -2.58
CA GLN A 170 -10.62 16.53 -3.17
C GLN A 170 -10.27 17.79 -2.39
N VAL A 171 -9.78 17.66 -1.16
CA VAL A 171 -9.49 18.81 -0.29
C VAL A 171 -8.22 19.52 -0.75
N GLY A 172 -8.36 20.61 -1.51
CA GLY A 172 -7.30 21.59 -1.79
C GLY A 172 -6.30 21.22 -2.89
N ARG A 173 -6.63 20.28 -3.81
CA ARG A 173 -5.68 19.87 -4.86
C ARG A 173 -6.36 19.64 -6.21
N GLU A 174 -5.80 20.23 -7.29
CA GLU A 174 -5.98 19.74 -8.65
C GLU A 174 -5.09 18.50 -8.85
N MET A 175 -5.66 17.30 -8.77
CA MET A 175 -4.94 16.06 -8.99
C MET A 175 -5.79 15.03 -9.72
N ASP A 176 -5.16 14.10 -10.39
CA ASP A 176 -5.83 12.91 -10.92
C ASP A 176 -6.24 12.02 -9.75
N LEU A 177 -7.53 12.12 -9.36
CA LEU A 177 -8.10 11.36 -8.25
C LEU A 177 -7.99 9.84 -8.45
N ALA A 178 -8.04 9.36 -9.70
CA ALA A 178 -7.91 7.94 -9.99
C ALA A 178 -6.49 7.44 -9.70
N ALA A 179 -5.48 8.17 -10.19
CA ALA A 179 -4.09 7.87 -9.90
C ALA A 179 -3.80 7.96 -8.39
N TRP A 180 -4.34 8.97 -7.73
CA TRP A 180 -4.15 9.16 -6.29
C TRP A 180 -4.78 8.04 -5.46
N VAL A 181 -5.99 7.57 -5.79
CA VAL A 181 -6.63 6.42 -5.13
C VAL A 181 -5.80 5.16 -5.34
N GLU A 182 -5.28 4.94 -6.56
CA GLU A 182 -4.40 3.81 -6.87
C GLU A 182 -3.11 3.82 -6.04
N GLU A 183 -2.52 4.99 -5.80
CA GLU A 183 -1.30 5.14 -5.00
C GLU A 183 -1.55 5.06 -3.49
N THR A 184 -2.74 5.44 -3.05
CA THR A 184 -3.09 5.52 -1.62
C THR A 184 -3.60 4.19 -1.06
N LEU A 185 -4.39 3.42 -1.83
CA LEU A 185 -4.95 2.13 -1.38
C LEU A 185 -3.89 1.14 -0.88
N PRO A 186 -2.72 0.97 -1.54
CA PRO A 186 -1.69 0.03 -1.07
C PRO A 186 -1.12 0.39 0.31
N LEU A 187 -1.17 1.66 0.73
CA LEU A 187 -0.69 2.08 2.05
C LEU A 187 -1.48 1.43 3.19
N LEU A 188 -2.76 1.13 2.97
CA LEU A 188 -3.58 0.37 3.92
C LEU A 188 -3.07 -1.06 4.13
N LEU A 189 -2.37 -1.63 3.14
CA LEU A 189 -1.87 -3.00 3.23
C LEU A 189 -0.54 -3.12 4.00
N HIS A 190 0.13 -2.00 4.32
CA HIS A 190 1.44 -2.07 4.99
C HIS A 190 1.80 -0.89 5.89
N ASP A 191 1.31 0.32 5.62
CA ASP A 191 1.88 1.54 6.20
C ASP A 191 1.22 1.96 7.52
N ILE A 192 -0.09 1.71 7.66
CA ILE A 192 -0.87 2.05 8.85
C ILE A 192 -1.58 0.82 9.44
N PRO A 193 -1.90 0.82 10.74
CA PRO A 193 -2.51 -0.32 11.44
C PRO A 193 -4.01 -0.48 11.15
N ALA A 194 -4.39 -0.49 9.86
CA ALA A 194 -5.77 -0.71 9.48
C ALA A 194 -6.23 -2.14 9.81
N PRO A 195 -7.49 -2.36 10.25
CA PRO A 195 -8.03 -3.69 10.50
C PRO A 195 -7.96 -4.58 9.26
N LYS A 196 -7.87 -5.90 9.45
CA LYS A 196 -7.80 -6.86 8.34
C LYS A 196 -8.94 -6.70 7.34
N GLN A 197 -10.18 -6.42 7.79
CA GLN A 197 -11.32 -6.18 6.92
C GLN A 197 -11.16 -4.91 6.06
N VAL A 198 -10.58 -3.85 6.59
CA VAL A 198 -10.29 -2.62 5.83
C VAL A 198 -9.18 -2.89 4.81
N ARG A 199 -8.13 -3.64 5.19
CA ARG A 199 -7.10 -4.09 4.25
C ARG A 199 -7.66 -4.97 3.13
N ALA A 200 -8.62 -5.87 3.47
CA ALA A 200 -9.31 -6.66 2.47
C ALA A 200 -10.14 -5.79 1.51
N ALA A 201 -10.86 -4.79 2.03
CA ALA A 201 -11.58 -3.83 1.22
C ALA A 201 -10.63 -3.02 0.30
N ALA A 202 -9.46 -2.63 0.79
CA ALA A 202 -8.45 -1.96 -0.02
C ALA A 202 -7.94 -2.85 -1.16
N TYR A 203 -7.68 -4.13 -0.90
CA TYR A 203 -7.29 -5.09 -1.93
C TYR A 203 -8.39 -5.27 -2.99
N GLN A 204 -9.66 -5.43 -2.59
CA GLN A 204 -10.78 -5.52 -3.52
C GLN A 204 -11.00 -4.22 -4.31
N ALA A 205 -10.81 -3.07 -3.67
CA ALA A 205 -10.86 -1.78 -4.33
C ALA A 205 -9.77 -1.63 -5.40
N LEU A 206 -8.54 -2.09 -5.12
CA LEU A 206 -7.45 -2.15 -6.12
C LEU A 206 -7.81 -3.04 -7.32
N LEU A 207 -8.43 -4.20 -7.09
CA LEU A 207 -8.89 -5.09 -8.16
C LEU A 207 -10.00 -4.47 -9.03
N SER A 208 -10.73 -3.50 -8.51
CA SER A 208 -11.79 -2.77 -9.25
C SER A 208 -11.28 -1.58 -10.07
N LEU A 209 -9.97 -1.27 -10.02
CA LEU A 209 -9.39 -0.17 -10.78
C LEU A 209 -9.28 -0.51 -12.28
N PRO A 210 -9.38 0.49 -13.17
CA PRO A 210 -9.15 0.27 -14.60
C PRO A 210 -7.75 -0.31 -14.85
N GLY A 211 -7.66 -1.34 -15.68
CA GLY A 211 -6.40 -2.00 -16.01
C GLY A 211 -5.86 -2.96 -14.93
N ALA A 212 -6.58 -3.09 -13.80
CA ALA A 212 -6.22 -4.02 -12.75
C ALA A 212 -6.69 -5.45 -13.09
N ARG A 213 -5.84 -6.43 -12.74
CA ARG A 213 -6.15 -7.86 -12.85
C ARG A 213 -5.34 -8.70 -11.88
N VAL A 214 -5.86 -9.85 -11.52
CA VAL A 214 -5.08 -10.89 -10.84
C VAL A 214 -4.25 -11.64 -11.90
N ASP A 215 -2.95 -11.80 -11.65
CA ASP A 215 -1.98 -12.48 -12.52
C ASP A 215 -1.46 -13.77 -11.86
N GLY A 216 -2.37 -14.50 -11.23
CA GLY A 216 -2.08 -15.76 -10.55
C GLY A 216 -1.36 -15.58 -9.21
N GLU A 217 -0.55 -16.57 -8.86
CA GLU A 217 0.31 -16.57 -7.69
C GLU A 217 1.75 -16.24 -8.09
N ALA A 218 2.43 -15.39 -7.29
CA ALA A 218 3.82 -15.04 -7.52
C ALA A 218 4.64 -15.06 -6.23
N LYS A 219 5.94 -15.17 -6.37
CA LYS A 219 6.88 -15.06 -5.25
C LYS A 219 7.57 -13.70 -5.27
N ASP A 220 7.76 -13.13 -4.10
CA ASP A 220 8.63 -11.97 -3.91
C ASP A 220 10.13 -12.38 -3.92
N GLU A 221 11.04 -11.41 -3.75
CA GLU A 221 12.47 -11.68 -3.74
C GLU A 221 12.95 -12.45 -2.49
N LEU A 222 12.11 -12.56 -1.45
CA LEU A 222 12.35 -13.39 -0.26
C LEU A 222 11.77 -14.80 -0.39
N GLY A 223 11.16 -15.12 -1.55
CA GLY A 223 10.57 -16.43 -1.83
C GLY A 223 9.19 -16.65 -1.23
N ARG A 224 8.54 -15.62 -0.67
CA ARG A 224 7.19 -15.71 -0.09
C ARG A 224 6.16 -15.63 -1.21
N SER A 225 5.19 -16.56 -1.20
CA SER A 225 4.10 -16.60 -2.16
C SER A 225 2.95 -15.65 -1.79
N GLY A 226 2.30 -15.09 -2.79
CA GLY A 226 1.10 -14.28 -2.65
C GLY A 226 0.37 -14.09 -3.98
N ALA A 227 -0.85 -13.55 -3.92
CA ALA A 227 -1.60 -13.21 -5.11
C ALA A 227 -0.94 -12.03 -5.83
N ALA A 228 -0.65 -12.19 -7.11
CA ALA A 228 -0.12 -11.12 -7.95
C ALA A 228 -1.28 -10.28 -8.50
N LEU A 229 -1.31 -9.01 -8.11
CA LEU A 229 -2.16 -7.97 -8.70
C LEU A 229 -1.31 -7.14 -9.64
N VAL A 230 -1.77 -6.98 -10.87
CA VAL A 230 -1.11 -6.14 -11.88
C VAL A 230 -2.05 -5.02 -12.30
N ILE A 231 -1.52 -3.81 -12.37
CA ILE A 231 -2.21 -2.63 -12.88
C ILE A 231 -1.40 -2.08 -14.05
N ASP A 232 -2.02 -2.05 -15.23
CA ASP A 232 -1.42 -1.44 -16.42
C ASP A 232 -1.88 0.02 -16.54
N ARG A 233 -0.94 0.94 -16.40
CA ARG A 233 -1.16 2.37 -16.57
C ARG A 233 -0.78 2.75 -18.01
N PRO A 234 -1.73 3.13 -18.85
CA PRO A 234 -1.40 3.62 -20.19
C PRO A 234 -0.52 4.88 -20.08
N GLY A 235 0.36 5.04 -21.05
CA GLY A 235 1.15 6.28 -21.16
C GLY A 235 0.28 7.51 -21.34
N GLY A 236 0.78 8.69 -20.98
CA GLY A 236 0.07 9.95 -21.14
C GLY A 236 -0.32 10.22 -22.60
N LYS A 237 -1.15 11.25 -22.83
CA LYS A 237 -1.70 11.61 -24.17
C LYS A 237 -0.63 11.95 -25.22
N ALA A 238 0.61 12.22 -24.83
CA ALA A 238 1.71 12.47 -25.76
C ALA A 238 2.06 11.19 -26.53
N LYS A 239 2.27 11.30 -27.85
CA LYS A 239 2.68 10.19 -28.71
C LYS A 239 4.00 9.60 -28.20
N GLY A 240 4.00 8.32 -27.86
CA GLY A 240 5.18 7.62 -27.32
C GLY A 240 5.39 7.82 -25.81
N ALA A 241 4.44 8.39 -25.09
CA ALA A 241 4.51 8.45 -23.63
C ALA A 241 4.67 7.04 -23.05
N PRO A 242 5.62 6.82 -22.12
CA PRO A 242 5.87 5.51 -21.56
C PRO A 242 4.66 5.06 -20.76
N SER A 243 4.21 3.84 -20.98
CA SER A 243 3.26 3.19 -20.09
C SER A 243 4.01 2.57 -18.90
N THR A 244 3.32 2.42 -17.78
CA THR A 244 3.88 1.83 -16.57
C THR A 244 3.01 0.66 -16.15
N ARG A 245 3.65 -0.42 -15.76
CA ARG A 245 2.99 -1.56 -15.11
C ARG A 245 3.42 -1.62 -13.66
N VAL A 246 2.45 -1.65 -12.77
CA VAL A 246 2.68 -1.89 -11.34
C VAL A 246 2.24 -3.32 -11.04
N ARG A 247 3.15 -4.13 -10.49
CA ARG A 247 2.83 -5.45 -9.96
C ARG A 247 2.96 -5.43 -8.45
N MET A 248 1.92 -5.84 -7.76
CA MET A 248 1.90 -6.00 -6.31
C MET A 248 1.74 -7.49 -5.97
N ILE A 249 2.42 -7.95 -4.94
CA ILE A 249 2.26 -9.30 -4.40
C ILE A 249 1.65 -9.14 -3.01
N VAL A 250 0.50 -9.75 -2.78
CA VAL A 250 -0.29 -9.61 -1.55
C VAL A 250 -0.46 -10.96 -0.88
N ASP A 251 -0.10 -11.06 0.38
CA ASP A 251 -0.51 -12.17 1.26
C ASP A 251 -2.00 -12.02 1.58
N THR A 252 -2.84 -12.76 0.88
CA THR A 252 -4.30 -12.70 1.04
C THR A 252 -4.78 -13.33 2.35
N GLY A 253 -3.98 -14.17 2.98
CA GLY A 253 -4.28 -14.73 4.31
C GLY A 253 -4.19 -13.68 5.42
N ARG A 254 -3.18 -12.83 5.35
CA ARG A 254 -2.94 -11.73 6.30
C ARG A 254 -3.48 -10.38 5.81
N MET A 255 -3.82 -10.26 4.54
CA MET A 255 -4.14 -8.99 3.85
C MET A 255 -3.03 -7.95 4.03
N VAL A 256 -1.79 -8.35 3.74
CA VAL A 256 -0.62 -7.46 3.76
C VAL A 256 0.12 -7.50 2.42
N LEU A 257 0.67 -6.35 2.05
CA LEU A 257 1.53 -6.24 0.88
C LEU A 257 2.87 -6.92 1.16
N LEU A 258 3.34 -7.75 0.23
CA LEU A 258 4.66 -8.39 0.28
C LEU A 258 5.68 -7.67 -0.61
N ALA A 259 5.26 -7.24 -1.80
CA ALA A 259 6.15 -6.54 -2.72
C ALA A 259 5.39 -5.65 -3.70
N VAL A 260 6.10 -4.63 -4.20
CA VAL A 260 5.69 -3.81 -5.35
C VAL A 260 6.86 -3.75 -6.34
N ASP A 261 6.61 -4.12 -7.59
CA ASP A 261 7.51 -3.91 -8.72
C ASP A 261 6.88 -2.89 -9.66
N GLN A 262 7.61 -1.85 -10.01
CA GLN A 262 7.23 -0.93 -11.07
C GLN A 262 8.07 -1.24 -12.32
N LEU A 263 7.39 -1.54 -13.41
CA LEU A 263 8.00 -1.82 -14.70
C LEU A 263 7.69 -0.66 -15.66
N GLY A 264 8.71 -0.04 -16.20
CA GLY A 264 8.57 0.97 -17.23
C GLY A 264 8.44 0.32 -18.60
N THR A 265 7.74 0.98 -19.53
CA THR A 265 7.78 0.63 -20.94
C THR A 265 8.40 1.79 -21.69
N SER A 266 9.40 1.52 -22.52
CA SER A 266 9.98 2.51 -23.43
C SER A 266 9.64 2.12 -24.86
N GLY A 267 9.14 3.09 -25.66
CA GLY A 267 8.86 2.89 -27.08
C GLY A 267 7.74 1.87 -27.37
N GLY A 268 6.74 1.72 -26.48
CA GLY A 268 5.58 0.82 -26.69
C GLY A 268 5.88 -0.67 -26.47
N ARG A 269 7.12 -1.03 -26.14
CA ARG A 269 7.47 -2.37 -25.69
C ARG A 269 7.61 -2.39 -24.19
N ALA A 270 6.95 -3.37 -23.52
CA ALA A 270 7.18 -3.61 -22.11
C ALA A 270 8.69 -3.86 -21.92
N SER A 271 9.35 -2.96 -21.22
CA SER A 271 10.68 -3.28 -20.71
C SER A 271 10.47 -4.39 -19.68
N ALA A 272 11.09 -5.55 -19.87
CA ALA A 272 11.14 -6.58 -18.84
C ALA A 272 11.93 -6.10 -17.61
N GLU A 273 12.47 -4.88 -17.68
CA GLU A 273 13.28 -4.29 -16.63
C GLU A 273 12.41 -3.43 -15.71
N TRP A 274 12.42 -3.80 -14.43
CA TRP A 274 11.80 -2.97 -13.40
C TRP A 274 12.60 -1.67 -13.18
N SER A 275 11.86 -0.56 -13.00
CA SER A 275 12.39 0.76 -12.67
C SER A 275 12.43 1.02 -11.15
N TYR A 276 11.71 0.21 -10.38
CA TYR A 276 11.63 0.32 -8.93
C TYR A 276 11.13 -1.01 -8.36
N ARG A 277 11.71 -1.43 -7.23
CA ARG A 277 11.22 -2.59 -6.46
C ARG A 277 11.21 -2.25 -4.98
N LYS A 278 10.13 -2.59 -4.33
CA LYS A 278 9.97 -2.47 -2.87
C LYS A 278 9.44 -3.79 -2.32
N THR A 279 10.20 -4.41 -1.43
CA THR A 279 9.80 -5.64 -0.72
C THR A 279 9.56 -5.30 0.74
N MET A 280 8.37 -5.65 1.26
CA MET A 280 8.02 -5.50 2.66
C MET A 280 8.63 -6.69 3.41
N VAL A 281 9.79 -6.49 4.02
CA VAL A 281 10.48 -7.55 4.78
C VAL A 281 9.66 -7.95 6.00
N GLU A 282 9.12 -6.95 6.71
CA GLU A 282 8.25 -7.10 7.88
C GLU A 282 7.08 -6.14 7.79
N VAL A 283 5.88 -6.60 8.13
CA VAL A 283 4.66 -5.79 8.29
C VAL A 283 3.82 -6.40 9.42
N GLY A 284 3.50 -5.61 10.42
CA GLY A 284 2.63 -6.04 11.52
C GLY A 284 2.94 -5.38 12.85
N TRP A 285 2.24 -5.83 13.88
CA TRP A 285 2.46 -5.38 15.24
C TRP A 285 3.74 -5.97 15.85
N THR A 286 4.42 -5.19 16.69
CA THR A 286 5.61 -5.57 17.43
C THR A 286 5.72 -4.78 18.74
N ASP A 287 6.35 -5.39 19.75
CA ASP A 287 6.75 -4.71 20.98
C ASP A 287 8.19 -4.21 20.93
N ALA A 288 8.93 -4.57 19.86
CA ALA A 288 10.31 -4.11 19.68
C ALA A 288 10.34 -2.60 19.48
N PRO A 289 11.13 -1.87 20.29
CA PRO A 289 11.22 -0.42 20.20
C PRO A 289 11.88 0.04 18.89
N PRO A 290 11.62 1.29 18.45
CA PRO A 290 12.27 1.86 17.28
C PRO A 290 13.80 1.82 17.39
N ALA A 291 14.43 1.25 16.36
CA ALA A 291 15.89 1.10 16.29
C ALA A 291 16.40 1.30 14.86
N ALA A 292 17.64 1.77 14.72
CA ALA A 292 18.27 1.83 13.40
C ALA A 292 18.37 0.42 12.79
N PRO A 293 18.13 0.25 11.46
CA PRO A 293 18.32 -1.04 10.83
C PRO A 293 19.76 -1.53 11.05
N ALA A 294 19.89 -2.76 11.50
CA ALA A 294 21.17 -3.45 11.54
C ALA A 294 21.44 -4.13 10.19
N LEU A 295 22.71 -4.21 9.81
CA LEU A 295 23.17 -5.09 8.74
C LEU A 295 22.98 -6.54 9.24
N SER A 296 22.09 -7.28 8.63
CA SER A 296 21.99 -8.73 8.79
C SER A 296 22.67 -9.42 7.63
#